data_39eb6712ebe43219d624d13bb745ea23
#
_entry.id   39eb6712ebe43219d624d13bb745ea23
#
_cell.length_a   1.000
_cell.length_b   1.000
_cell.length_c   1.000
_cell.angle_alpha   90.00
_cell.angle_beta   90.00
_cell.angle_gamma   90.00
#
_symmetry.space_group_name_H-M   'P 1'
#
loop_
_entity.id
_entity.type
_entity.pdbx_description
1 polymer ?
#
loop_
_entity_poly.entity_id
_entity_poly.type
_entity_poly.pdbx_seq_one_letter_code
_entity_poly.pdbx_strand_id
1 'polypeptide(L)'
;FKCRTCGSAFSSLWEAEDLKSKELTNVPDYAMEIEKGNSKEFLRSVLQQVPNFEVAYFAGGEPLITDEHYILLNHMIETGNTDIQLRYNSNISNFKYKKQDIFKLWHHFSKPISIYASIDHMGDRAEYIRHGTKWDTIEANIKKLRRYKKRIDLQVNTVYSIFNALTLSHFYKYMIDKHYYTPKSNVWTLYCMDSPSHLACHALPLEFKLQAKQQLELTIKYMEDLHFREEQIDEIRRCMKWLMSSNTWEEHKQEFRKEIARLDRLRDEDFCKTFPEIQFLYKVDEKIKP
;
A
#
# COMPACT_ATOMS: atom_id res chain seq x y z
N PHE A 1 8.87 -2.63 4.38
CA PHE A 1 9.11 -1.47 3.52
C PHE A 1 9.05 -0.17 4.33
N LYS A 2 9.64 0.89 3.79
CA LYS A 2 9.58 2.24 4.34
C LYS A 2 8.74 3.13 3.40
N CYS A 3 7.44 2.83 3.30
CA CYS A 3 6.55 3.55 2.39
C CYS A 3 6.51 5.04 2.73
N ARG A 4 6.61 5.92 1.72
CA ARG A 4 6.57 7.39 1.92
C ARG A 4 5.21 7.88 2.46
N THR A 5 4.16 7.10 2.25
CA THR A 5 2.81 7.36 2.77
C THR A 5 2.59 6.85 4.20
N CYS A 6 3.64 6.27 4.82
CA CYS A 6 3.63 5.84 6.23
C CYS A 6 4.52 6.77 7.07
N GLY A 7 4.73 6.43 8.32
CA GLY A 7 5.65 7.10 9.23
C GLY A 7 6.17 6.15 10.29
N SER A 8 7.03 6.67 11.18
CA SER A 8 7.65 5.90 12.27
C SER A 8 6.61 5.27 13.21
N ALA A 9 5.45 5.89 13.40
CA ALA A 9 4.35 5.33 14.20
C ALA A 9 3.77 4.00 13.66
N PHE A 10 4.00 3.70 12.37
CA PHE A 10 3.44 2.52 11.69
C PHE A 10 4.50 1.56 11.15
N SER A 11 5.78 1.85 11.35
CA SER A 11 6.87 1.06 10.78
C SER A 11 8.15 1.15 11.60
N SER A 12 8.56 0.04 12.21
CA SER A 12 9.83 -0.08 12.94
C SER A 12 11.06 0.20 12.05
N LEU A 13 10.97 -0.05 10.74
CA LEU A 13 12.02 0.31 9.79
C LEU A 13 12.12 1.82 9.57
N TRP A 14 10.99 2.52 9.58
CA TRP A 14 10.94 3.98 9.56
C TRP A 14 11.53 4.56 10.84
N GLU A 15 11.09 4.06 11.99
CA GLU A 15 11.61 4.45 13.30
C GLU A 15 13.15 4.30 13.36
N ALA A 16 13.66 3.15 12.92
CA ALA A 16 15.11 2.91 12.87
C ALA A 16 15.85 3.86 11.91
N GLU A 17 15.24 4.29 10.80
CA GLU A 17 15.79 5.27 9.86
C GLU A 17 15.83 6.66 10.48
N ASP A 18 14.74 7.08 11.11
CA ASP A 18 14.61 8.38 11.77
C ASP A 18 15.59 8.53 12.94
N LEU A 19 15.72 7.49 13.76
CA LEU A 19 16.70 7.47 14.87
C LEU A 19 18.15 7.56 14.38
N LYS A 20 18.48 6.93 13.25
CA LYS A 20 19.82 7.02 12.65
C LYS A 20 20.11 8.41 12.09
N SER A 21 19.12 9.06 11.52
CA SER A 21 19.26 10.39 10.91
C SER A 21 19.44 11.51 11.96
N LYS A 22 19.15 11.26 13.24
CA LYS A 22 19.10 12.24 14.34
C LYS A 22 18.17 13.43 14.05
N GLU A 23 17.26 13.28 13.12
CA GLU A 23 16.36 14.36 12.69
C GLU A 23 15.02 14.35 13.45
N LEU A 24 14.69 13.24 14.13
CA LEU A 24 13.56 13.18 15.05
C LEU A 24 14.02 13.31 16.51
N THR A 25 13.50 14.34 17.16
CA THR A 25 13.73 14.59 18.60
C THR A 25 12.66 13.97 19.49
N ASN A 26 11.51 13.56 18.93
CA ASN A 26 10.39 12.98 19.67
C ASN A 26 9.71 11.88 18.84
N VAL A 27 10.15 10.62 18.98
CA VAL A 27 9.34 9.45 18.60
C VAL A 27 8.37 9.19 19.74
N PRO A 28 7.07 9.11 19.49
CA PRO A 28 6.13 8.77 20.56
C PRO A 28 6.44 7.38 21.11
N ASP A 29 6.67 7.30 22.41
CA ASP A 29 7.10 6.07 23.14
C ASP A 29 6.06 4.93 23.08
N TYR A 30 4.80 5.23 22.72
CA TYR A 30 3.71 4.27 22.76
C TYR A 30 3.80 3.13 21.70
N ALA A 31 4.45 3.34 20.57
CA ALA A 31 4.63 2.29 19.55
C ALA A 31 5.59 1.20 20.05
N MET A 32 6.62 1.57 20.82
CA MET A 32 7.59 0.63 21.41
C MET A 32 7.04 -0.12 22.64
N GLU A 33 6.11 0.48 23.40
CA GLU A 33 5.51 -0.19 24.57
C GLU A 33 4.62 -1.37 24.19
N ILE A 34 3.89 -1.28 23.07
CA ILE A 34 3.03 -2.38 22.58
C ILE A 34 3.89 -3.56 22.09
N GLU A 35 5.04 -3.31 21.45
CA GLU A 35 5.92 -4.39 20.99
C GLU A 35 6.71 -5.06 22.14
N LYS A 36 7.06 -4.32 23.18
CA LYS A 36 7.86 -4.84 24.32
C LYS A 36 7.03 -5.54 25.39
N GLY A 37 5.75 -5.21 25.49
CA GLY A 37 4.85 -5.76 26.48
C GLY A 37 4.13 -7.03 26.03
N ASN A 38 4.60 -8.21 26.46
CA ASN A 38 3.80 -9.46 26.45
C ASN A 38 3.43 -10.09 25.08
N SER A 39 4.21 -9.92 24.03
CA SER A 39 3.93 -10.55 22.74
C SER A 39 3.75 -12.09 22.84
N LYS A 40 4.48 -12.76 23.74
CA LYS A 40 4.36 -14.20 23.97
C LYS A 40 3.06 -14.58 24.67
N GLU A 41 2.61 -13.80 25.65
CA GLU A 41 1.37 -14.04 26.36
C GLU A 41 0.16 -13.73 25.47
N PHE A 42 0.22 -12.64 24.73
CA PHE A 42 -0.76 -12.31 23.69
C PHE A 42 -0.90 -13.44 22.67
N LEU A 43 0.22 -13.90 22.09
CA LEU A 43 0.21 -15.01 21.14
C LEU A 43 -0.38 -16.28 21.76
N ARG A 44 -0.04 -16.61 23.02
CA ARG A 44 -0.64 -17.75 23.74
C ARG A 44 -2.15 -17.61 23.87
N SER A 45 -2.65 -16.43 24.21
CA SER A 45 -4.08 -16.17 24.31
C SER A 45 -4.78 -16.33 22.97
N VAL A 46 -4.17 -15.84 21.89
CA VAL A 46 -4.68 -16.00 20.52
C VAL A 46 -4.75 -17.48 20.13
N LEU A 47 -3.69 -18.25 20.39
CA LEU A 47 -3.66 -19.69 20.08
C LEU A 47 -4.77 -20.48 20.78
N GLN A 48 -5.11 -20.12 22.03
CA GLN A 48 -6.22 -20.74 22.77
C GLN A 48 -7.60 -20.47 22.14
N GLN A 49 -7.74 -19.38 21.41
CA GLN A 49 -9.01 -18.99 20.78
C GLN A 49 -9.17 -19.53 19.34
N VAL A 50 -8.14 -20.16 18.77
CA VAL A 50 -8.17 -20.72 17.40
C VAL A 50 -9.41 -21.59 17.11
N PRO A 51 -9.91 -22.44 18.02
CA PRO A 51 -11.12 -23.23 17.77
C PRO A 51 -12.39 -22.40 17.51
N ASN A 52 -12.39 -21.12 17.91
CA ASN A 52 -13.52 -20.20 17.76
C ASN A 52 -13.38 -19.29 16.52
N PHE A 53 -12.32 -19.43 15.73
CA PHE A 53 -12.08 -18.56 14.59
C PHE A 53 -12.90 -18.98 13.36
N GLU A 54 -13.64 -18.05 12.79
CA GLU A 54 -14.22 -18.15 11.45
C GLU A 54 -13.36 -17.47 10.40
N VAL A 55 -12.68 -16.39 10.80
CA VAL A 55 -11.81 -15.57 9.96
C VAL A 55 -10.53 -15.24 10.72
N ALA A 56 -9.38 -15.41 10.10
CA ALA A 56 -8.10 -14.89 10.56
C ALA A 56 -7.62 -13.81 9.59
N TYR A 57 -7.60 -12.56 10.06
CA TYR A 57 -7.16 -11.41 9.26
C TYR A 57 -5.79 -10.93 9.73
N PHE A 58 -4.81 -11.09 8.84
CA PHE A 58 -3.43 -10.71 9.06
C PHE A 58 -3.14 -9.34 8.45
N ALA A 59 -2.90 -8.36 9.30
CA ALA A 59 -2.55 -7.00 8.94
C ALA A 59 -1.43 -6.49 9.85
N GLY A 60 -0.89 -5.32 9.56
CA GLY A 60 0.24 -4.74 10.28
C GLY A 60 1.47 -4.64 9.40
N GLY A 61 2.69 -4.78 9.92
CA GLY A 61 3.93 -4.61 9.16
C GLY A 61 3.94 -5.41 7.84
N GLU A 62 4.43 -6.64 7.86
CA GLU A 62 4.31 -7.59 6.74
C GLU A 62 4.11 -8.99 7.33
N PRO A 63 2.88 -9.51 7.33
CA PRO A 63 2.58 -10.78 7.98
C PRO A 63 3.36 -11.97 7.41
N LEU A 64 3.67 -11.94 6.11
CA LEU A 64 4.35 -13.06 5.44
C LEU A 64 5.84 -13.24 5.83
N ILE A 65 6.37 -12.36 6.70
CA ILE A 65 7.75 -12.44 7.21
C ILE A 65 7.84 -12.31 8.74
N THR A 66 6.79 -12.69 9.47
CA THR A 66 6.76 -12.68 10.94
C THR A 66 6.62 -14.08 11.53
N ASP A 67 7.32 -14.35 12.62
CA ASP A 67 7.28 -15.67 13.28
C ASP A 67 5.88 -16.00 13.82
N GLU A 68 5.22 -15.04 14.41
CA GLU A 68 3.89 -15.18 15.02
C GLU A 68 2.85 -15.67 14.01
N HIS A 69 2.89 -15.14 12.79
CA HIS A 69 2.01 -15.57 11.71
C HIS A 69 2.19 -17.06 11.39
N TYR A 70 3.44 -17.51 11.25
CA TYR A 70 3.71 -18.92 10.93
C TYR A 70 3.44 -19.85 12.11
N ILE A 71 3.69 -19.42 13.35
CA ILE A 71 3.30 -20.16 14.57
C ILE A 71 1.78 -20.37 14.58
N LEU A 72 1.01 -19.32 14.31
CA LEU A 72 -0.45 -19.41 14.31
C LEU A 72 -0.98 -20.33 13.20
N LEU A 73 -0.45 -20.22 11.96
CA LEU A 73 -0.86 -21.10 10.86
C LEU A 73 -0.52 -22.58 11.16
N ASN A 74 0.68 -22.86 11.66
CA ASN A 74 1.06 -24.24 12.01
C ASN A 74 0.17 -24.78 13.13
N HIS A 75 -0.13 -24.00 14.15
CA HIS A 75 -1.06 -24.40 15.21
C HIS A 75 -2.45 -24.71 14.67
N MET A 76 -3.00 -23.89 13.78
CA MET A 76 -4.29 -24.15 13.12
C MET A 76 -4.27 -25.49 12.36
N ILE A 77 -3.17 -25.79 11.67
CA ILE A 77 -3.00 -27.04 10.91
C ILE A 77 -2.89 -28.24 11.87
N GLU A 78 -2.02 -28.15 12.88
CA GLU A 78 -1.77 -29.22 13.85
C GLU A 78 -3.02 -29.58 14.66
N THR A 79 -3.87 -28.60 14.96
CA THR A 79 -5.12 -28.79 15.71
C THR A 79 -6.33 -29.10 14.82
N GLY A 80 -6.14 -29.19 13.50
CA GLY A 80 -7.20 -29.48 12.54
C GLY A 80 -8.18 -28.33 12.30
N ASN A 81 -7.89 -27.10 12.80
CA ASN A 81 -8.74 -25.92 12.63
C ASN A 81 -8.43 -25.24 11.28
N THR A 82 -8.73 -25.89 10.17
CA THR A 82 -8.39 -25.44 8.82
C THR A 82 -9.59 -24.95 8.01
N ASP A 83 -10.79 -24.94 8.57
CA ASP A 83 -11.99 -24.33 7.97
C ASP A 83 -12.14 -22.86 8.39
N ILE A 84 -11.02 -22.14 8.40
CA ILE A 84 -10.91 -20.73 8.75
C ILE A 84 -10.60 -19.96 7.46
N GLN A 85 -11.32 -18.85 7.23
CA GLN A 85 -10.98 -17.97 6.12
C GLN A 85 -9.77 -17.12 6.47
N LEU A 86 -8.70 -17.26 5.70
CA LEU A 86 -7.51 -16.43 5.84
C LEU A 86 -7.61 -15.17 4.97
N ARG A 87 -7.33 -14.02 5.56
CA ARG A 87 -7.28 -12.71 4.88
C ARG A 87 -5.95 -12.02 5.18
N TYR A 88 -5.38 -11.39 4.18
CA TYR A 88 -4.06 -10.75 4.28
C TYR A 88 -4.05 -9.35 3.72
N ASN A 89 -3.56 -8.38 4.48
CA ASN A 89 -2.95 -7.18 3.90
C ASN A 89 -1.45 -7.42 3.78
N SER A 90 -0.94 -7.42 2.56
CA SER A 90 0.47 -7.76 2.31
C SER A 90 1.05 -6.91 1.18
N ASN A 91 2.33 -6.61 1.27
CA ASN A 91 3.10 -6.04 0.17
C ASN A 91 3.49 -7.09 -0.89
N ILE A 92 3.11 -8.35 -0.68
CA ILE A 92 3.37 -9.51 -1.55
C ILE A 92 4.82 -9.67 -2.03
N SER A 93 5.80 -9.14 -1.30
CA SER A 93 7.21 -9.21 -1.70
C SER A 93 7.81 -10.61 -1.51
N ASN A 94 7.34 -11.35 -0.52
CA ASN A 94 7.88 -12.66 -0.16
C ASN A 94 6.77 -13.67 0.12
N PHE A 95 6.96 -14.90 -0.38
CA PHE A 95 6.11 -16.05 -0.10
C PHE A 95 6.87 -17.19 0.58
N LYS A 96 8.12 -16.93 0.96
CA LYS A 96 8.93 -17.84 1.76
C LYS A 96 9.54 -17.08 2.92
N TYR A 97 9.45 -17.66 4.09
CA TYR A 97 10.05 -17.12 5.30
C TYR A 97 10.78 -18.22 6.06
N LYS A 98 12.07 -18.02 6.32
CA LYS A 98 12.94 -19.07 6.87
C LYS A 98 12.82 -20.35 6.01
N LYS A 99 12.41 -21.48 6.61
CA LYS A 99 12.20 -22.75 5.90
C LYS A 99 10.76 -23.00 5.44
N GLN A 100 9.85 -22.05 5.65
CA GLN A 100 8.43 -22.19 5.37
C GLN A 100 8.05 -21.57 4.03
N ASP A 101 7.21 -22.27 3.26
CA ASP A 101 6.60 -21.79 2.02
C ASP A 101 5.09 -21.62 2.27
N ILE A 102 4.63 -20.39 2.17
CA ILE A 102 3.24 -20.05 2.52
C ILE A 102 2.22 -20.79 1.64
N PHE A 103 2.52 -21.08 0.36
CA PHE A 103 1.61 -21.81 -0.51
C PHE A 103 1.38 -23.24 -0.02
N LYS A 104 2.40 -23.87 0.59
CA LYS A 104 2.25 -25.19 1.20
C LYS A 104 1.31 -25.13 2.40
N LEU A 105 1.44 -24.11 3.24
CA LEU A 105 0.58 -23.93 4.41
C LEU A 105 -0.86 -23.61 3.98
N TRP A 106 -1.07 -22.70 3.04
CA TRP A 106 -2.39 -22.36 2.53
C TRP A 106 -3.14 -23.55 1.91
N HIS A 107 -2.43 -24.55 1.44
CA HIS A 107 -3.04 -25.76 0.87
C HIS A 107 -3.88 -26.56 1.89
N HIS A 108 -3.56 -26.45 3.17
CA HIS A 108 -4.29 -27.13 4.24
C HIS A 108 -5.68 -26.51 4.53
N PHE A 109 -5.89 -25.24 4.19
CA PHE A 109 -7.13 -24.52 4.49
C PHE A 109 -8.20 -24.81 3.44
N SER A 110 -9.44 -25.03 3.86
CA SER A 110 -10.57 -25.36 2.96
C SER A 110 -11.10 -24.14 2.20
N LYS A 111 -11.15 -22.98 2.85
CA LYS A 111 -11.70 -21.74 2.27
C LYS A 111 -10.69 -21.02 1.37
N PRO A 112 -11.17 -20.24 0.38
CA PRO A 112 -10.29 -19.39 -0.43
C PRO A 112 -9.54 -18.38 0.43
N ILE A 113 -8.30 -18.09 0.05
CA ILE A 113 -7.45 -17.10 0.70
C ILE A 113 -7.68 -15.72 0.06
N SER A 114 -8.02 -14.73 0.84
CA SER A 114 -8.14 -13.34 0.36
C SER A 114 -6.85 -12.58 0.58
N ILE A 115 -6.29 -12.00 -0.48
CA ILE A 115 -5.06 -11.21 -0.43
C ILE A 115 -5.36 -9.80 -0.94
N TYR A 116 -5.20 -8.82 -0.08
CA TYR A 116 -5.25 -7.39 -0.38
C TYR A 116 -3.82 -6.90 -0.57
N ALA A 117 -3.37 -6.91 -1.83
CA ALA A 117 -2.01 -6.51 -2.17
C ALA A 117 -1.85 -4.99 -2.12
N SER A 118 -0.94 -4.51 -1.29
CA SER A 118 -0.66 -3.09 -1.13
C SER A 118 0.22 -2.58 -2.27
N ILE A 119 -0.36 -2.02 -3.33
CA ILE A 119 0.33 -1.56 -4.53
C ILE A 119 -0.20 -0.18 -4.93
N ASP A 120 0.67 0.83 -4.97
CA ASP A 120 0.25 2.21 -5.25
C ASP A 120 0.57 2.66 -6.68
N HIS A 121 1.49 1.98 -7.36
CA HIS A 121 1.91 2.23 -8.72
C HIS A 121 2.72 1.05 -9.29
N MET A 122 3.31 1.20 -10.46
CA MET A 122 4.21 0.26 -11.14
C MET A 122 5.58 0.88 -11.39
N GLY A 123 6.59 0.04 -11.67
CA GLY A 123 7.95 0.45 -12.01
C GLY A 123 8.62 1.28 -10.92
N ASP A 124 9.48 2.22 -11.34
CA ASP A 124 10.24 3.09 -10.45
C ASP A 124 9.36 3.88 -9.48
N ARG A 125 8.13 4.22 -9.88
CA ARG A 125 7.17 4.91 -9.01
C ARG A 125 6.71 4.05 -7.85
N ALA A 126 6.46 2.76 -8.09
CA ALA A 126 6.14 1.82 -7.01
C ALA A 126 7.32 1.69 -6.04
N GLU A 127 8.55 1.63 -6.56
CA GLU A 127 9.78 1.53 -5.77
C GLU A 127 10.02 2.79 -4.94
N TYR A 128 9.78 3.98 -5.50
CA TYR A 128 9.89 5.25 -4.80
C TYR A 128 8.83 5.43 -3.71
N ILE A 129 7.54 5.18 -4.02
CA ILE A 129 6.45 5.32 -3.05
C ILE A 129 6.63 4.34 -1.89
N ARG A 130 6.99 3.08 -2.22
CA ARG A 130 7.19 1.99 -1.26
C ARG A 130 8.66 1.60 -1.19
N HIS A 131 9.49 2.48 -0.63
CA HIS A 131 10.93 2.25 -0.54
C HIS A 131 11.28 0.86 0.02
N GLY A 132 12.12 0.14 -0.72
CA GLY A 132 12.45 -1.28 -0.48
C GLY A 132 11.65 -2.26 -1.35
N THR A 133 10.67 -1.78 -2.11
CA THR A 133 9.98 -2.57 -3.16
C THR A 133 10.92 -2.79 -4.36
N LYS A 134 10.75 -3.93 -5.04
CA LYS A 134 11.27 -4.20 -6.37
C LYS A 134 10.11 -4.61 -7.26
N TRP A 135 9.77 -3.74 -8.22
CA TRP A 135 8.58 -3.91 -9.05
C TRP A 135 8.55 -5.25 -9.78
N ASP A 136 9.65 -5.68 -10.37
CA ASP A 136 9.73 -6.95 -11.07
C ASP A 136 9.38 -8.14 -10.17
N THR A 137 9.78 -8.07 -8.88
CA THR A 137 9.41 -9.08 -7.88
C THR A 137 7.91 -9.05 -7.60
N ILE A 138 7.35 -7.86 -7.41
CA ILE A 138 5.91 -7.70 -7.15
C ILE A 138 5.10 -8.19 -8.35
N GLU A 139 5.46 -7.81 -9.56
CA GLU A 139 4.76 -8.26 -10.78
C GLU A 139 4.86 -9.77 -10.97
N ALA A 140 6.04 -10.37 -10.75
CA ALA A 140 6.22 -11.82 -10.79
C ALA A 140 5.32 -12.52 -9.74
N ASN A 141 5.19 -11.92 -8.57
CA ASN A 141 4.35 -12.43 -7.49
C ASN A 141 2.85 -12.29 -7.79
N ILE A 142 2.40 -11.21 -8.45
CA ILE A 142 1.04 -11.09 -8.98
C ILE A 142 0.77 -12.24 -9.96
N LYS A 143 1.67 -12.45 -10.94
CA LYS A 143 1.56 -13.55 -11.90
C LYS A 143 1.47 -14.92 -11.21
N LYS A 144 2.26 -15.12 -10.15
CA LYS A 144 2.25 -16.36 -9.37
C LYS A 144 0.91 -16.55 -8.65
N LEU A 145 0.40 -15.56 -7.92
CA LEU A 145 -0.88 -15.63 -7.22
C LEU A 145 -2.03 -15.93 -8.18
N ARG A 146 -2.05 -15.31 -9.35
CA ARG A 146 -3.09 -15.52 -10.37
C ARG A 146 -3.15 -16.94 -10.94
N ARG A 147 -2.07 -17.72 -10.88
CA ARG A 147 -2.11 -19.15 -11.23
C ARG A 147 -2.99 -19.96 -10.28
N TYR A 148 -3.18 -19.46 -9.05
CA TYR A 148 -4.01 -20.07 -8.01
C TYR A 148 -5.40 -19.42 -7.86
N LYS A 149 -5.92 -18.74 -8.90
CA LYS A 149 -7.17 -17.97 -8.88
C LYS A 149 -8.42 -18.73 -8.40
N LYS A 150 -8.42 -20.05 -8.37
CA LYS A 150 -9.49 -20.86 -7.78
C LYS A 150 -9.41 -20.94 -6.25
N ARG A 151 -8.25 -20.63 -5.69
CA ARG A 151 -7.94 -20.73 -4.27
C ARG A 151 -7.56 -19.40 -3.66
N ILE A 152 -7.10 -18.46 -4.46
CA ILE A 152 -6.63 -17.16 -4.01
C ILE A 152 -7.44 -16.08 -4.72
N ASP A 153 -8.12 -15.27 -3.90
CA ASP A 153 -8.76 -14.04 -4.30
C ASP A 153 -7.77 -12.90 -4.09
N LEU A 154 -7.23 -12.40 -5.21
CA LEU A 154 -6.27 -11.29 -5.21
C LEU A 154 -6.99 -9.99 -5.53
N GLN A 155 -6.94 -9.06 -4.59
CA GLN A 155 -7.38 -7.68 -4.73
C GLN A 155 -6.19 -6.75 -4.55
N VAL A 156 -6.28 -5.53 -5.06
CA VAL A 156 -5.24 -4.49 -4.86
C VAL A 156 -5.82 -3.36 -4.02
N ASN A 157 -5.06 -2.99 -2.99
CA ASN A 157 -5.30 -1.82 -2.18
C ASN A 157 -4.27 -0.75 -2.57
N THR A 158 -4.76 0.38 -3.05
CA THR A 158 -3.94 1.52 -3.48
C THR A 158 -4.22 2.73 -2.61
N VAL A 159 -3.18 3.37 -2.11
CA VAL A 159 -3.30 4.67 -1.45
C VAL A 159 -3.25 5.75 -2.52
N TYR A 160 -4.35 6.47 -2.69
CA TYR A 160 -4.45 7.61 -3.60
C TYR A 160 -3.89 8.85 -2.92
N SER A 161 -2.75 9.31 -3.37
CA SER A 161 -1.94 10.36 -2.76
C SER A 161 -1.39 11.31 -3.83
N ILE A 162 -0.65 12.33 -3.41
CA ILE A 162 0.02 13.26 -4.31
C ILE A 162 0.96 12.56 -5.32
N PHE A 163 1.58 11.44 -4.94
CA PHE A 163 2.53 10.71 -5.78
C PHE A 163 1.90 10.02 -7.00
N ASN A 164 0.64 9.64 -6.91
CA ASN A 164 -0.04 8.92 -8.00
C ASN A 164 -1.27 9.66 -8.54
N ALA A 165 -1.58 10.84 -8.03
CA ALA A 165 -2.79 11.57 -8.41
C ALA A 165 -2.91 11.79 -9.93
N LEU A 166 -1.83 12.20 -10.60
CA LEU A 166 -1.84 12.47 -12.04
C LEU A 166 -1.61 11.21 -12.91
N THR A 167 -1.20 10.10 -12.32
CA THR A 167 -0.75 8.93 -13.06
C THR A 167 -1.43 7.63 -12.64
N LEU A 168 -2.43 7.71 -11.76
CA LEU A 168 -3.27 6.57 -11.38
C LEU A 168 -3.92 5.92 -12.61
N SER A 169 -4.33 6.73 -13.60
CA SER A 169 -4.85 6.28 -14.89
C SER A 169 -3.87 5.37 -15.63
N HIS A 170 -2.58 5.69 -15.64
CA HIS A 170 -1.56 4.86 -16.26
C HIS A 170 -1.40 3.52 -15.53
N PHE A 171 -1.46 3.54 -14.20
CA PHE A 171 -1.41 2.33 -13.40
C PHE A 171 -2.63 1.41 -13.66
N TYR A 172 -3.84 1.97 -13.65
CA TYR A 172 -5.06 1.22 -13.95
C TYR A 172 -5.01 0.63 -15.35
N LYS A 173 -4.67 1.45 -16.37
CA LYS A 173 -4.53 0.97 -17.73
C LYS A 173 -3.53 -0.18 -17.84
N TYR A 174 -2.35 -0.04 -17.24
CA TYR A 174 -1.35 -1.11 -17.20
C TYR A 174 -1.91 -2.41 -16.61
N MET A 175 -2.59 -2.32 -15.46
CA MET A 175 -3.13 -3.49 -14.77
C MET A 175 -4.27 -4.15 -15.55
N ILE A 176 -5.07 -3.36 -16.28
CA ILE A 176 -6.14 -3.85 -17.15
C ILE A 176 -5.54 -4.51 -18.41
N ASP A 177 -4.61 -3.85 -19.10
CA ASP A 177 -3.96 -4.36 -20.32
C ASP A 177 -3.19 -5.69 -20.06
N LYS A 178 -2.61 -5.82 -18.86
CA LYS A 178 -1.98 -7.08 -18.39
C LYS A 178 -3.00 -8.11 -17.89
N HIS A 179 -4.30 -7.80 -17.94
CA HIS A 179 -5.37 -8.62 -17.40
C HIS A 179 -5.22 -8.93 -15.90
N TYR A 180 -4.50 -8.09 -15.15
CA TYR A 180 -4.41 -8.22 -13.69
C TYR A 180 -5.68 -7.72 -13.02
N TYR A 181 -6.33 -6.73 -13.61
CA TYR A 181 -7.65 -6.22 -13.23
C TYR A 181 -8.62 -6.39 -14.39
N THR A 182 -9.79 -6.95 -14.15
CA THR A 182 -10.79 -7.28 -15.16
C THR A 182 -12.20 -7.04 -14.60
N PRO A 183 -13.24 -6.99 -15.45
CA PRO A 183 -14.63 -6.89 -14.98
C PRO A 183 -15.06 -8.03 -14.03
N LYS A 184 -14.39 -9.19 -14.12
CA LYS A 184 -14.64 -10.37 -13.25
C LYS A 184 -13.84 -10.34 -11.93
N SER A 185 -12.91 -9.41 -11.78
CA SER A 185 -12.13 -9.24 -10.55
C SER A 185 -13.01 -8.65 -9.44
N ASN A 186 -12.68 -8.91 -8.18
CA ASN A 186 -13.25 -8.17 -7.08
C ASN A 186 -12.86 -6.70 -7.16
N VAL A 187 -13.61 -5.84 -6.49
CA VAL A 187 -13.34 -4.40 -6.44
C VAL A 187 -11.96 -4.17 -5.83
N TRP A 188 -11.15 -3.35 -6.50
CA TRP A 188 -9.91 -2.84 -5.92
C TRP A 188 -10.20 -1.61 -5.09
N THR A 189 -9.62 -1.53 -3.92
CA THR A 189 -9.88 -0.43 -3.00
C THR A 189 -8.89 0.71 -3.22
N LEU A 190 -9.41 1.90 -3.41
CA LEU A 190 -8.65 3.15 -3.42
C LEU A 190 -8.81 3.87 -2.08
N TYR A 191 -7.78 3.87 -1.26
CA TYR A 191 -7.76 4.63 -0.03
C TYR A 191 -7.33 6.07 -0.30
N CYS A 192 -8.26 7.01 -0.22
CA CYS A 192 -7.94 8.43 -0.30
C CYS A 192 -7.13 8.85 0.92
N MET A 193 -5.90 9.28 0.70
CA MET A 193 -4.99 9.67 1.77
C MET A 193 -5.44 10.99 2.41
N ASP A 194 -5.51 11.02 3.72
CA ASP A 194 -5.81 12.19 4.53
C ASP A 194 -4.61 12.63 5.38
N SER A 195 -3.91 11.69 5.95
CA SER A 195 -2.73 11.93 6.78
C SER A 195 -1.53 11.09 6.31
N PRO A 196 -0.34 11.69 6.21
CA PRO A 196 -0.03 13.10 6.47
C PRO A 196 -0.57 14.03 5.38
N SER A 197 -1.15 15.17 5.79
CA SER A 197 -1.93 16.06 4.91
C SER A 197 -1.12 16.62 3.74
N HIS A 198 0.18 16.85 3.91
CA HIS A 198 1.07 17.33 2.84
C HIS A 198 1.29 16.31 1.71
N LEU A 199 0.89 15.05 1.90
CA LEU A 199 0.92 14.00 0.86
C LEU A 199 -0.46 13.66 0.31
N ALA A 200 -1.52 14.28 0.83
CA ALA A 200 -2.88 14.05 0.38
C ALA A 200 -3.12 14.67 -1.01
N CYS A 201 -3.78 13.95 -1.91
CA CYS A 201 -4.00 14.43 -3.29
C CYS A 201 -4.86 15.70 -3.35
N HIS A 202 -5.78 15.91 -2.39
CA HIS A 202 -6.61 17.12 -2.32
C HIS A 202 -5.79 18.37 -1.93
N ALA A 203 -4.56 18.22 -1.42
CA ALA A 203 -3.64 19.33 -1.17
C ALA A 203 -3.02 19.90 -2.47
N LEU A 204 -3.04 19.18 -3.59
CA LEU A 204 -2.48 19.64 -4.87
C LEU A 204 -3.03 20.99 -5.31
N PRO A 205 -2.22 21.84 -6.00
CA PRO A 205 -2.73 23.03 -6.68
C PRO A 205 -3.87 22.70 -7.65
N LEU A 206 -4.79 23.61 -7.83
CA LEU A 206 -6.01 23.39 -8.62
C LEU A 206 -5.72 22.92 -10.05
N GLU A 207 -4.71 23.47 -10.69
CA GLU A 207 -4.30 23.08 -12.05
C GLU A 207 -3.96 21.61 -12.17
N PHE A 208 -3.20 21.05 -11.23
CA PHE A 208 -2.86 19.63 -11.19
C PHE A 208 -4.06 18.76 -10.84
N LYS A 209 -4.95 19.24 -9.99
CA LYS A 209 -6.21 18.53 -9.69
C LYS A 209 -7.13 18.44 -10.90
N LEU A 210 -7.22 19.50 -11.70
CA LEU A 210 -8.00 19.48 -12.94
C LEU A 210 -7.41 18.49 -13.95
N GLN A 211 -6.08 18.44 -14.09
CA GLN A 211 -5.41 17.45 -14.93
C GLN A 211 -5.66 16.02 -14.44
N ALA A 212 -5.49 15.78 -13.14
CA ALA A 212 -5.76 14.48 -12.53
C ALA A 212 -7.22 14.04 -12.72
N LYS A 213 -8.17 14.96 -12.50
CA LYS A 213 -9.59 14.71 -12.72
C LYS A 213 -9.87 14.28 -14.17
N GLN A 214 -9.33 14.99 -15.15
CA GLN A 214 -9.49 14.65 -16.57
C GLN A 214 -8.96 13.24 -16.87
N GLN A 215 -7.79 12.87 -16.30
CA GLN A 215 -7.22 11.52 -16.47
C GLN A 215 -8.11 10.44 -15.83
N LEU A 216 -8.69 10.71 -14.67
CA LEU A 216 -9.62 9.78 -14.02
C LEU A 216 -10.92 9.63 -14.81
N GLU A 217 -11.46 10.70 -15.40
CA GLU A 217 -12.64 10.64 -16.28
C GLU A 217 -12.37 9.77 -17.53
N LEU A 218 -11.17 9.88 -18.13
CA LEU A 218 -10.77 9.01 -19.24
C LEU A 218 -10.63 7.55 -18.79
N THR A 219 -10.17 7.31 -17.57
CA THR A 219 -10.06 5.96 -17.01
C THR A 219 -11.44 5.35 -16.77
N ILE A 220 -12.38 6.12 -16.26
CA ILE A 220 -13.79 5.70 -16.09
C ILE A 220 -14.34 5.26 -17.45
N LYS A 221 -14.25 6.12 -18.47
CA LYS A 221 -14.72 5.80 -19.81
C LYS A 221 -14.06 4.52 -20.36
N TYR A 222 -12.75 4.38 -20.20
CA TYR A 222 -12.04 3.18 -20.62
C TYR A 222 -12.57 1.92 -19.92
N MET A 223 -12.88 1.99 -18.63
CA MET A 223 -13.43 0.87 -17.86
C MET A 223 -14.88 0.58 -18.28
N GLU A 224 -15.69 1.61 -18.57
CA GLU A 224 -17.06 1.46 -19.10
C GLU A 224 -17.07 0.75 -20.46
N ASP A 225 -16.19 1.16 -21.37
CA ASP A 225 -16.03 0.52 -22.69
C ASP A 225 -15.62 -0.95 -22.60
N LEU A 226 -14.93 -1.33 -21.52
CA LEU A 226 -14.53 -2.72 -21.20
C LEU A 226 -15.53 -3.46 -20.31
N HIS A 227 -16.70 -2.89 -20.06
CA HIS A 227 -17.79 -3.46 -19.26
C HIS A 227 -17.40 -3.81 -17.81
N PHE A 228 -16.59 -2.94 -17.18
CA PHE A 228 -16.37 -3.02 -15.75
C PHE A 228 -17.67 -2.74 -15.00
N ARG A 229 -17.83 -3.35 -13.82
CA ARG A 229 -19.01 -3.17 -12.99
C ARG A 229 -19.01 -1.78 -12.32
N GLU A 230 -20.17 -1.27 -12.03
CA GLU A 230 -20.37 0.05 -11.44
C GLU A 230 -19.56 0.21 -10.12
N GLU A 231 -19.57 -0.81 -9.27
CA GLU A 231 -18.84 -0.75 -7.99
C GLU A 231 -17.32 -0.60 -8.18
N GLN A 232 -16.77 -1.11 -9.29
CA GLN A 232 -15.35 -0.98 -9.62
C GLN A 232 -15.03 0.43 -10.12
N ILE A 233 -15.97 1.07 -10.81
CA ILE A 233 -15.86 2.44 -11.34
C ILE A 233 -16.09 3.48 -10.24
N ASP A 234 -16.98 3.20 -9.31
CA ASP A 234 -17.31 4.10 -8.19
C ASP A 234 -16.12 4.37 -7.27
N GLU A 235 -15.18 3.44 -7.16
CA GLU A 235 -13.93 3.69 -6.43
C GLU A 235 -13.16 4.88 -7.03
N ILE A 236 -13.13 4.98 -8.37
CA ILE A 236 -12.46 6.11 -9.05
C ILE A 236 -13.29 7.41 -8.89
N ARG A 237 -14.61 7.32 -9.01
CA ARG A 237 -15.49 8.50 -8.79
C ARG A 237 -15.35 9.04 -7.38
N ARG A 238 -15.23 8.18 -6.38
CA ARG A 238 -15.00 8.57 -4.99
C ARG A 238 -13.68 9.31 -4.84
N CYS A 239 -12.60 8.81 -5.47
CA CYS A 239 -11.30 9.48 -5.45
C CYS A 239 -11.33 10.83 -6.17
N MET A 240 -12.06 10.96 -7.28
CA MET A 240 -12.26 12.26 -7.95
C MET A 240 -12.96 13.29 -7.03
N LYS A 241 -13.98 12.84 -6.31
CA LYS A 241 -14.67 13.70 -5.33
C LYS A 241 -13.75 14.17 -4.22
N TRP A 242 -12.94 13.24 -3.70
CA TRP A 242 -11.93 13.53 -2.67
C TRP A 242 -10.85 14.49 -3.17
N LEU A 243 -10.30 14.25 -4.35
CA LEU A 243 -9.30 15.11 -5.01
C LEU A 243 -9.75 16.58 -5.06
N MET A 244 -11.03 16.82 -5.28
CA MET A 244 -11.61 18.17 -5.43
C MET A 244 -12.15 18.75 -4.13
N SER A 245 -12.00 18.07 -2.98
CA SER A 245 -12.68 18.44 -1.72
C SER A 245 -12.08 19.65 -1.02
N SER A 246 -10.82 19.96 -1.24
CA SER A 246 -10.13 21.10 -0.61
C SER A 246 -9.06 21.70 -1.53
N ASN A 247 -8.38 22.77 -1.09
CA ASN A 247 -7.27 23.39 -1.81
C ASN A 247 -6.27 23.96 -0.81
N THR A 248 -5.48 23.10 -0.21
CA THR A 248 -4.60 23.42 0.93
C THR A 248 -3.10 23.39 0.57
N TRP A 249 -2.74 23.51 -0.73
CA TRP A 249 -1.34 23.47 -1.16
C TRP A 249 -0.47 24.51 -0.48
N GLU A 250 -0.95 25.75 -0.39
CA GLU A 250 -0.19 26.84 0.22
C GLU A 250 0.18 26.58 1.69
N GLU A 251 -0.68 25.85 2.40
CA GLU A 251 -0.50 25.47 3.79
C GLU A 251 0.53 24.33 3.94
N HIS A 252 0.59 23.43 2.97
CA HIS A 252 1.37 22.18 3.08
C HIS A 252 2.64 22.12 2.22
N LYS A 253 2.84 23.05 1.28
CA LYS A 253 3.95 23.02 0.31
C LYS A 253 5.33 23.00 0.96
N GLN A 254 5.51 23.68 2.08
CA GLN A 254 6.79 23.74 2.78
C GLN A 254 7.14 22.41 3.44
N GLU A 255 6.15 21.80 4.10
CA GLU A 255 6.30 20.49 4.72
C GLU A 255 6.55 19.41 3.65
N PHE A 256 5.79 19.41 2.56
CA PHE A 256 6.01 18.53 1.42
C PHE A 256 7.44 18.62 0.91
N ARG A 257 7.93 19.83 0.60
CA ARG A 257 9.29 20.05 0.08
C ARG A 257 10.37 19.58 1.06
N LYS A 258 10.20 19.89 2.35
CA LYS A 258 11.12 19.45 3.40
C LYS A 258 11.20 17.93 3.49
N GLU A 259 10.06 17.27 3.50
CA GLU A 259 9.99 15.82 3.63
C GLU A 259 10.55 15.11 2.38
N ILE A 260 10.23 15.59 1.17
CA ILE A 260 10.81 15.05 -0.06
C ILE A 260 12.32 15.19 -0.04
N ALA A 261 12.86 16.38 0.26
CA ALA A 261 14.32 16.62 0.32
C ALA A 261 15.00 15.71 1.34
N ARG A 262 14.37 15.53 2.52
CA ARG A 262 14.87 14.67 3.59
C ARG A 262 14.97 13.22 3.13
N LEU A 263 13.88 12.67 2.60
CA LEU A 263 13.81 11.26 2.24
C LEU A 263 14.63 10.94 0.99
N ASP A 264 14.69 11.83 0.00
CA ASP A 264 15.52 11.64 -1.19
C ASP A 264 17.00 11.58 -0.80
N ARG A 265 17.45 12.49 0.09
CA ARG A 265 18.84 12.45 0.61
C ARG A 265 19.14 11.16 1.40
N LEU A 266 18.22 10.71 2.27
CA LEU A 266 18.43 9.53 3.10
C LEU A 266 18.42 8.22 2.31
N ARG A 267 17.72 8.19 1.18
CA ARG A 267 17.44 6.97 0.40
C ARG A 267 18.13 6.94 -0.96
N ASP A 268 18.89 7.99 -1.28
CA ASP A 268 19.52 8.17 -2.60
C ASP A 268 18.49 8.06 -3.74
N GLU A 269 17.36 8.78 -3.57
CA GLU A 269 16.25 8.80 -4.52
C GLU A 269 16.08 10.22 -5.10
N ASP A 270 15.36 10.34 -6.22
CA ASP A 270 15.11 11.62 -6.91
C ASP A 270 13.64 11.74 -7.29
N PHE A 271 12.94 12.60 -6.57
CA PHE A 271 11.54 12.92 -6.83
C PHE A 271 11.30 13.49 -8.22
N CYS A 272 12.13 14.44 -8.65
CA CYS A 272 11.93 15.11 -9.94
C CYS A 272 12.13 14.18 -11.13
N LYS A 273 13.04 13.22 -11.01
CA LYS A 273 13.27 12.18 -12.01
C LYS A 273 12.12 11.18 -12.04
N THR A 274 11.59 10.80 -10.87
CA THR A 274 10.53 9.80 -10.75
C THR A 274 9.16 10.35 -11.13
N PHE A 275 8.89 11.63 -10.81
CA PHE A 275 7.60 12.30 -11.05
C PHE A 275 7.79 13.62 -11.82
N PRO A 276 8.25 13.57 -13.09
CA PRO A 276 8.51 14.77 -13.87
C PRO A 276 7.28 15.64 -14.08
N GLU A 277 6.07 15.06 -14.06
CA GLU A 277 4.80 15.78 -14.24
C GLU A 277 4.43 16.70 -13.05
N ILE A 278 4.98 16.43 -11.87
CA ILE A 278 4.76 17.22 -10.66
C ILE A 278 6.08 17.78 -10.06
N GLN A 279 7.19 17.75 -10.81
CA GLN A 279 8.48 18.24 -10.34
C GLN A 279 8.44 19.71 -9.86
N PHE A 280 7.56 20.52 -10.44
CA PHE A 280 7.39 21.93 -10.06
C PHE A 280 6.89 22.12 -8.63
N LEU A 281 6.22 21.14 -8.04
CA LEU A 281 5.82 21.17 -6.65
C LEU A 281 7.02 21.20 -5.69
N TYR A 282 8.10 20.54 -6.11
CA TYR A 282 9.34 20.47 -5.34
C TYR A 282 10.28 21.63 -5.63
N LYS A 283 10.44 22.02 -6.92
CA LYS A 283 11.30 23.13 -7.32
C LYS A 283 10.72 24.45 -6.79
N VAL A 284 11.52 25.18 -6.06
CA VAL A 284 11.17 26.57 -5.68
C VAL A 284 11.33 27.41 -6.93
N ASP A 285 10.39 28.32 -7.21
CA ASP A 285 10.55 29.31 -8.25
C ASP A 285 11.84 30.09 -8.02
N GLU A 286 12.85 29.87 -8.88
CA GLU A 286 14.08 30.70 -8.90
C GLU A 286 13.82 32.16 -9.34
N LYS A 287 12.55 32.55 -9.46
CA LYS A 287 12.12 33.86 -9.93
C LYS A 287 11.54 34.76 -8.83
N ILE A 288 12.15 34.78 -7.65
CA ILE A 288 12.01 35.93 -6.75
C ILE A 288 13.36 36.12 -6.07
N LYS A 289 14.33 36.66 -6.82
CA LYS A 289 15.32 37.57 -6.22
C LYS A 289 14.80 38.97 -6.42
N PRO A 290 14.70 39.79 -5.34
CA PRO A 290 14.30 41.17 -5.42
C PRO A 290 15.28 42.02 -6.24
#